data_c6eb7550a7e891e6f1f82bb8e4afb8c9
#
_entry.id   c6eb7550a7e891e6f1f82bb8e4afb8c9
#
_cell.length_a   1.000
_cell.length_b   1.000
_cell.length_c   1.000
_cell.angle_alpha   90.00
_cell.angle_beta   90.00
_cell.angle_gamma   90.00
#
_symmetry.space_group_name_H-M   'P 1'
#
loop_
_entity.id
_entity.type
_entity.pdbx_description
1 polymer ?
#
loop_
_entity_poly.entity_id
_entity_poly.type
_entity_poly.pdbx_seq_one_letter_code
_entity_poly.pdbx_strand_id
1 'polypeptide(L)'
;MNLSRYKEVIIKPLIEENPITLQILGICSALAVTNNLSVTMVMCIALTTVVSFSNLFISLIRNYIPSSIRIIVQMTIIASLVIVVDELLKAYSYETSKKLSVFVGLIITNCIVMGRAEAFAMKEKPLLSFFDGLGNGLGYSIILIGVATIRELFGSGTLFGYEILPLVSNGGWYMGNNLLLLPHSSFIIIGLFIWAIRSYRPAQIEEDDFVVSKHSTAPDLTKRELNV
;
A
#
# COMPACT_ATOMS: atom_id res chain seq x y z
N MET A 1 18.22 21.69 12.72
CA MET A 1 17.09 20.79 12.39
C MET A 1 16.76 21.05 10.94
N ASN A 2 17.16 20.15 10.01
CA ASN A 2 17.08 20.43 8.56
C ASN A 2 15.65 20.26 8.04
N LEU A 3 14.92 21.35 7.91
CA LEU A 3 13.56 21.39 7.34
C LEU A 3 13.47 20.77 5.93
N SER A 4 14.57 20.83 5.18
CA SER A 4 14.74 20.21 3.87
C SER A 4 14.54 18.68 3.91
N ARG A 5 15.09 17.99 4.92
CA ARG A 5 14.99 16.53 5.06
C ARG A 5 13.54 16.07 5.35
N TYR A 6 12.77 16.86 6.11
CA TYR A 6 11.36 16.54 6.36
C TYR A 6 10.50 16.66 5.11
N LYS A 7 10.74 17.69 4.30
CA LYS A 7 10.05 17.86 3.00
C LYS A 7 10.37 16.70 2.05
N GLU A 8 11.62 16.30 2.01
CA GLU A 8 12.07 15.19 1.16
C GLU A 8 11.40 13.87 1.56
N VAL A 9 11.32 13.55 2.85
CA VAL A 9 10.69 12.34 3.38
C VAL A 9 9.18 12.28 3.10
N ILE A 10 8.50 13.44 3.01
CA ILE A 10 7.07 13.49 2.68
C ILE A 10 6.84 13.42 1.17
N ILE A 11 7.69 14.11 0.37
CA ILE A 11 7.45 14.25 -1.07
C ILE A 11 7.93 13.04 -1.88
N LYS A 12 9.05 12.43 -1.49
CA LYS A 12 9.58 11.24 -2.20
C LYS A 12 8.56 10.11 -2.32
N PRO A 13 7.85 9.69 -1.25
CA PRO A 13 6.86 8.61 -1.35
C PRO A 13 5.63 8.96 -2.17
N LEU A 14 5.35 10.26 -2.39
CA LEU A 14 4.20 10.65 -3.21
C LEU A 14 4.38 10.28 -4.68
N ILE A 15 5.59 10.45 -5.23
CA ILE A 15 5.83 10.35 -6.67
C ILE A 15 6.99 9.42 -7.01
N GLU A 16 8.12 9.54 -6.32
CA GLU A 16 9.36 8.83 -6.68
C GLU A 16 9.45 7.44 -6.08
N GLU A 17 9.14 7.31 -4.79
CA GLU A 17 9.21 6.07 -4.03
C GLU A 17 7.81 5.62 -3.56
N ASN A 18 6.82 5.68 -4.46
CA ASN A 18 5.44 5.33 -4.09
C ASN A 18 5.36 3.87 -3.63
N PRO A 19 4.70 3.59 -2.48
CA PRO A 19 4.64 2.26 -1.91
C PRO A 19 3.94 1.22 -2.80
N ILE A 20 2.97 1.62 -3.63
CA ILE A 20 2.28 0.69 -4.54
C ILE A 20 3.08 0.49 -5.82
N THR A 21 3.57 1.58 -6.43
CA THR A 21 4.15 1.51 -7.78
C THR A 21 5.59 1.02 -7.81
N LEU A 22 6.40 1.38 -6.80
CA LEU A 22 7.78 0.97 -6.72
C LEU A 22 7.98 -0.22 -5.77
N GLN A 23 7.45 -0.12 -4.54
CA GLN A 23 7.68 -1.13 -3.51
C GLN A 23 6.69 -2.30 -3.59
N ILE A 24 5.63 -2.20 -4.40
CA ILE A 24 4.57 -3.22 -4.58
C ILE A 24 3.92 -3.61 -3.24
N LEU A 25 3.82 -2.65 -2.30
CA LEU A 25 3.23 -2.85 -0.99
C LEU A 25 1.76 -2.39 -0.98
N GLY A 26 0.92 -3.08 -0.22
CA GLY A 26 -0.48 -2.67 0.00
C GLY A 26 -1.47 -3.11 -1.09
N ILE A 27 -1.08 -3.99 -2.02
CA ILE A 27 -1.98 -4.48 -3.08
C ILE A 27 -3.16 -5.25 -2.49
N CYS A 28 -2.97 -5.99 -1.39
CA CYS A 28 -4.03 -6.80 -0.75
C CYS A 28 -5.24 -5.94 -0.35
N SER A 29 -5.00 -4.79 0.26
CA SER A 29 -6.06 -3.85 0.65
C SER A 29 -6.64 -3.11 -0.55
N ALA A 30 -5.82 -2.83 -1.56
CA ALA A 30 -6.29 -2.24 -2.81
C ALA A 30 -7.29 -3.12 -3.55
N LEU A 31 -7.11 -4.45 -3.52
CA LEU A 31 -8.07 -5.39 -4.12
C LEU A 31 -9.42 -5.41 -3.40
N ALA A 32 -9.39 -5.38 -2.08
CA ALA A 32 -10.58 -5.58 -1.26
C ALA A 32 -11.45 -4.32 -1.16
N VAL A 33 -10.83 -3.13 -1.05
CA VAL A 33 -11.50 -1.90 -0.63
C VAL A 33 -11.98 -1.05 -1.81
N THR A 34 -11.34 -1.15 -2.97
CA THR A 34 -11.57 -0.25 -4.12
C THR A 34 -12.89 -0.43 -4.88
N ASN A 35 -13.84 -1.22 -4.36
CA ASN A 35 -15.16 -1.39 -4.98
C ASN A 35 -16.08 -0.19 -4.78
N ASN A 36 -15.84 0.60 -3.74
CA ASN A 36 -16.67 1.74 -3.37
C ASN A 36 -15.79 2.89 -2.91
N LEU A 37 -15.93 4.04 -3.56
CA LEU A 37 -15.07 5.20 -3.32
C LEU A 37 -15.23 5.78 -1.91
N SER A 38 -16.46 5.77 -1.36
CA SER A 38 -16.71 6.24 0.00
C SER A 38 -15.95 5.40 1.05
N VAL A 39 -15.98 4.08 0.91
CA VAL A 39 -15.24 3.16 1.80
C VAL A 39 -13.74 3.32 1.61
N THR A 40 -13.29 3.49 0.36
CA THR A 40 -11.89 3.72 0.02
C THR A 40 -11.34 4.99 0.67
N MET A 41 -12.08 6.09 0.64
CA MET A 41 -11.67 7.35 1.28
C MET A 41 -11.48 7.19 2.79
N VAL A 42 -12.41 6.57 3.47
CA VAL A 42 -12.31 6.34 4.92
C VAL A 42 -11.12 5.42 5.23
N MET A 43 -10.94 4.38 4.41
CA MET A 43 -9.79 3.47 4.54
C MET A 43 -8.45 4.19 4.36
N CYS A 44 -8.35 5.11 3.40
CA CYS A 44 -7.14 5.92 3.17
C CYS A 44 -6.78 6.76 4.41
N ILE A 45 -7.78 7.42 5.01
CA ILE A 45 -7.58 8.23 6.22
C ILE A 45 -7.17 7.34 7.40
N ALA A 46 -7.88 6.23 7.62
CA ALA A 46 -7.59 5.29 8.70
C ALA A 46 -6.19 4.70 8.56
N LEU A 47 -5.81 4.22 7.38
CA LEU A 47 -4.50 3.64 7.14
C LEU A 47 -3.38 4.66 7.30
N THR A 48 -3.52 5.86 6.75
CA THR A 48 -2.52 6.93 6.89
C THR A 48 -2.30 7.29 8.36
N THR A 49 -3.38 7.38 9.14
CA THR A 49 -3.32 7.64 10.58
C THR A 49 -2.58 6.50 11.30
N VAL A 50 -2.97 5.25 11.04
CA VAL A 50 -2.36 4.08 11.67
C VAL A 50 -0.87 3.97 11.33
N VAL A 51 -0.48 4.13 10.05
CA VAL A 51 0.95 4.06 9.63
C VAL A 51 1.76 5.14 10.34
N SER A 52 1.26 6.37 10.39
CA SER A 52 1.98 7.50 10.99
C SER A 52 2.21 7.30 12.49
N PHE A 53 1.17 6.94 13.22
CA PHE A 53 1.28 6.71 14.66
C PHE A 53 2.02 5.43 15.00
N SER A 54 1.83 4.34 14.24
CA SER A 54 2.59 3.10 14.46
C SER A 54 4.09 3.31 14.28
N ASN A 55 4.50 4.02 13.23
CA ASN A 55 5.89 4.36 12.99
C ASN A 55 6.46 5.22 14.13
N LEU A 56 5.68 6.17 14.65
CA LEU A 56 6.07 6.99 15.80
C LEU A 56 6.31 6.12 17.04
N PHE A 57 5.35 5.28 17.44
CA PHE A 57 5.45 4.45 18.63
C PHE A 57 6.53 3.39 18.52
N ILE A 58 6.65 2.73 17.38
CA ILE A 58 7.68 1.73 17.12
C ILE A 58 9.07 2.36 17.22
N SER A 59 9.27 3.54 16.63
CA SER A 59 10.54 4.24 16.70
C SER A 59 10.89 4.72 18.12
N LEU A 60 9.88 5.01 18.94
CA LEU A 60 10.08 5.40 20.35
C LEU A 60 10.57 4.21 21.19
N ILE A 61 10.02 3.02 20.95
CA ILE A 61 10.27 1.82 21.75
C ILE A 61 11.43 0.99 21.18
N ARG A 62 11.90 1.25 19.97
CA ARG A 62 12.87 0.42 19.23
C ARG A 62 14.09 -0.01 20.03
N ASN A 63 14.59 0.85 20.93
CA ASN A 63 15.80 0.57 21.71
C ASN A 63 15.59 -0.50 22.81
N TYR A 64 14.33 -0.79 23.14
CA TYR A 64 13.96 -1.77 24.17
C TYR A 64 13.55 -3.12 23.60
N ILE A 65 13.39 -3.22 22.27
CA ILE A 65 12.87 -4.42 21.59
C ILE A 65 14.04 -5.32 21.20
N PRO A 66 14.16 -6.56 21.74
CA PRO A 66 15.14 -7.53 21.29
C PRO A 66 14.78 -8.04 19.88
N SER A 67 15.80 -8.38 19.10
CA SER A 67 15.64 -8.80 17.69
C SER A 67 14.74 -10.02 17.51
N SER A 68 14.72 -10.94 18.46
CA SER A 68 13.93 -12.17 18.41
C SER A 68 12.42 -11.98 18.40
N ILE A 69 11.91 -10.96 19.09
CA ILE A 69 10.46 -10.74 19.25
C ILE A 69 9.97 -9.46 18.55
N ARG A 70 10.82 -8.85 17.75
CA ARG A 70 10.57 -7.55 17.11
C ARG A 70 9.26 -7.51 16.34
N ILE A 71 9.01 -8.49 15.47
CA ILE A 71 7.80 -8.56 14.64
C ILE A 71 6.54 -8.67 15.49
N ILE A 72 6.58 -9.45 16.58
CA ILE A 72 5.44 -9.63 17.49
C ILE A 72 5.07 -8.32 18.16
N VAL A 73 6.06 -7.59 18.64
CA VAL A 73 5.84 -6.28 19.30
C VAL A 73 5.29 -5.26 18.31
N GLN A 74 5.83 -5.19 17.10
CA GLN A 74 5.32 -4.31 16.04
C GLN A 74 3.87 -4.61 15.72
N MET A 75 3.52 -5.89 15.50
CA MET A 75 2.14 -6.30 15.22
C MET A 75 1.19 -5.97 16.37
N THR A 76 1.62 -6.12 17.62
CA THR A 76 0.80 -5.78 18.79
C THR A 76 0.51 -4.29 18.86
N ILE A 77 1.50 -3.44 18.60
CA ILE A 77 1.33 -1.98 18.58
C ILE A 77 0.38 -1.57 17.45
N ILE A 78 0.56 -2.12 16.25
CA ILE A 78 -0.29 -1.85 15.10
C ILE A 78 -1.73 -2.27 15.40
N ALA A 79 -1.94 -3.49 15.91
CA ALA A 79 -3.27 -4.00 16.25
C ALA A 79 -3.97 -3.11 17.29
N SER A 80 -3.27 -2.68 18.32
CA SER A 80 -3.83 -1.80 19.37
C SER A 80 -4.28 -0.46 18.78
N LEU A 81 -3.47 0.14 17.89
CA LEU A 81 -3.83 1.40 17.22
C LEU A 81 -5.03 1.23 16.28
N VAL A 82 -5.08 0.13 15.56
CA VAL A 82 -6.20 -0.15 14.64
C VAL A 82 -7.51 -0.31 15.41
N ILE A 83 -7.48 -0.98 16.58
CA ILE A 83 -8.68 -1.10 17.43
C ILE A 83 -9.13 0.29 17.92
N VAL A 84 -8.22 1.15 18.32
CA VAL A 84 -8.56 2.53 18.73
C VAL A 84 -9.21 3.29 17.57
N VAL A 85 -8.67 3.20 16.37
CA VAL A 85 -9.24 3.85 15.19
C VAL A 85 -10.61 3.28 14.83
N ASP A 86 -10.80 1.95 14.95
CA ASP A 86 -12.09 1.31 14.71
C ASP A 86 -13.17 1.78 15.70
N GLU A 87 -12.85 1.87 17.00
CA GLU A 87 -13.77 2.39 18.01
C GLU A 87 -14.11 3.87 17.78
N LEU A 88 -13.15 4.69 17.35
CA LEU A 88 -13.41 6.07 16.97
C LEU A 88 -14.34 6.15 15.75
N LEU A 89 -14.13 5.32 14.73
CA LEU A 89 -15.00 5.27 13.54
C LEU A 89 -16.41 4.81 13.90
N LYS A 90 -16.58 3.85 14.81
CA LYS A 90 -17.88 3.42 15.34
C LYS A 90 -18.64 4.55 16.03
N ALA A 91 -17.90 5.38 16.78
CA ALA A 91 -18.51 6.51 17.48
C ALA A 91 -19.02 7.62 16.54
N TYR A 92 -18.34 7.87 15.41
CA TYR A 92 -18.69 8.95 14.49
C TYR A 92 -19.63 8.53 13.36
N SER A 93 -19.53 7.29 12.85
CA SER A 93 -20.24 6.83 11.66
C SER A 93 -20.49 5.33 11.68
N TYR A 94 -21.54 4.92 12.40
CA TYR A 94 -21.90 3.51 12.59
C TYR A 94 -22.12 2.75 11.27
N GLU A 95 -22.82 3.36 10.30
CA GLU A 95 -23.11 2.74 9.00
C GLU A 95 -21.83 2.47 8.19
N THR A 96 -20.90 3.41 8.22
CA THR A 96 -19.61 3.26 7.53
C THR A 96 -18.71 2.25 8.24
N SER A 97 -18.72 2.26 9.58
CA SER A 97 -17.97 1.32 10.40
C SER A 97 -18.42 -0.14 10.17
N LYS A 98 -19.72 -0.38 10.02
CA LYS A 98 -20.23 -1.73 9.72
C LYS A 98 -19.69 -2.29 8.40
N LYS A 99 -19.52 -1.45 7.38
CA LYS A 99 -18.89 -1.82 6.10
C LYS A 99 -17.38 -2.00 6.25
N LEU A 100 -16.75 -1.22 7.12
CA LEU A 100 -15.30 -1.23 7.34
C LEU A 100 -14.82 -2.29 8.30
N SER A 101 -15.68 -2.84 9.19
CA SER A 101 -15.27 -3.82 10.21
C SER A 101 -14.59 -5.05 9.61
N VAL A 102 -14.99 -5.46 8.41
CA VAL A 102 -14.33 -6.54 7.66
C VAL A 102 -12.93 -6.15 7.20
N PHE A 103 -12.70 -4.85 6.91
CA PHE A 103 -11.44 -4.35 6.39
C PHE A 103 -10.44 -3.92 7.47
N VAL A 104 -10.90 -3.78 8.73
CA VAL A 104 -10.04 -3.46 9.88
C VAL A 104 -8.92 -4.50 10.03
N GLY A 105 -9.24 -5.78 9.86
CA GLY A 105 -8.24 -6.84 9.85
C GLY A 105 -7.19 -6.69 8.73
N LEU A 106 -7.58 -6.13 7.58
CA LEU A 106 -6.65 -5.86 6.47
C LEU A 106 -5.71 -4.70 6.75
N ILE A 107 -6.04 -3.78 7.66
CA ILE A 107 -5.11 -2.72 8.08
C ILE A 107 -4.00 -3.31 8.95
N ILE A 108 -4.34 -4.22 9.87
CA ILE A 108 -3.37 -4.87 10.77
C ILE A 108 -2.34 -5.67 9.98
N THR A 109 -2.80 -6.46 9.01
CA THR A 109 -1.94 -7.33 8.19
C THR A 109 -1.40 -6.63 6.93
N ASN A 110 -1.58 -5.32 6.81
CA ASN A 110 -1.18 -4.58 5.63
C ASN A 110 0.35 -4.49 5.53
N CYS A 111 0.89 -4.96 4.41
CA CYS A 111 2.32 -4.99 4.17
C CYS A 111 2.97 -3.59 4.14
N ILE A 112 2.22 -2.52 3.84
CA ILE A 112 2.76 -1.16 3.90
C ILE A 112 3.03 -0.72 5.35
N VAL A 113 2.12 -1.02 6.28
CA VAL A 113 2.28 -0.66 7.70
C VAL A 113 3.50 -1.37 8.29
N MET A 114 3.57 -2.69 8.07
CA MET A 114 4.67 -3.51 8.57
C MET A 114 5.98 -3.20 7.85
N GLY A 115 5.94 -3.01 6.53
CA GLY A 115 7.12 -2.70 5.72
C GLY A 115 7.77 -1.37 6.13
N ARG A 116 6.98 -0.32 6.40
CA ARG A 116 7.53 0.97 6.85
C ARG A 116 7.98 0.95 8.31
N ALA A 117 7.29 0.20 9.17
CA ALA A 117 7.72 -0.04 10.53
C ALA A 117 9.13 -0.66 10.60
N GLU A 118 9.39 -1.66 9.77
CA GLU A 118 10.66 -2.37 9.74
C GLU A 118 11.75 -1.60 8.96
N ALA A 119 11.41 -1.05 7.79
CA ALA A 119 12.40 -0.41 6.92
C ALA A 119 12.85 0.95 7.45
N PHE A 120 11.96 1.73 8.07
CA PHE A 120 12.21 3.11 8.45
C PHE A 120 12.12 3.36 9.96
N ALA A 121 11.01 2.99 10.62
CA ALA A 121 10.78 3.33 12.01
C ALA A 121 11.80 2.70 12.98
N MET A 122 12.30 1.52 12.67
CA MET A 122 13.36 0.87 13.45
C MET A 122 14.73 1.53 13.32
N LYS A 123 14.96 2.36 12.30
CA LYS A 123 16.29 2.95 12.01
C LYS A 123 16.37 4.44 12.32
N GLU A 124 15.29 5.17 12.09
CA GLU A 124 15.25 6.63 12.16
C GLU A 124 14.60 7.17 13.44
N LYS A 125 14.71 8.50 13.65
CA LYS A 125 14.16 9.19 14.82
C LYS A 125 12.62 9.21 14.80
N PRO A 126 11.92 9.23 15.96
CA PRO A 126 10.46 9.13 16.05
C PRO A 126 9.72 10.18 15.22
N LEU A 127 10.17 11.44 15.28
CA LEU A 127 9.53 12.53 14.55
C LEU A 127 9.64 12.35 13.03
N LEU A 128 10.80 11.90 12.55
CA LEU A 128 11.03 11.64 11.12
C LEU A 128 10.20 10.44 10.65
N SER A 129 10.08 9.41 11.49
CA SER A 129 9.25 8.22 11.22
C SER A 129 7.77 8.54 11.13
N PHE A 130 7.28 9.51 11.91
CA PHE A 130 5.90 9.99 11.78
C PHE A 130 5.65 10.64 10.42
N PHE A 131 6.52 11.52 9.97
CA PHE A 131 6.41 12.18 8.66
C PHE A 131 6.58 11.19 7.49
N ASP A 132 7.41 10.18 7.64
CA ASP A 132 7.53 9.09 6.68
C ASP A 132 6.21 8.31 6.55
N GLY A 133 5.57 8.00 7.68
CA GLY A 133 4.25 7.37 7.71
C GLY A 133 3.19 8.21 6.98
N LEU A 134 3.18 9.53 7.19
CA LEU A 134 2.28 10.45 6.49
C LEU A 134 2.54 10.46 4.99
N GLY A 135 3.80 10.57 4.56
CA GLY A 135 4.18 10.61 3.15
C GLY A 135 3.78 9.32 2.42
N ASN A 136 4.10 8.17 3.00
CA ASN A 136 3.76 6.86 2.43
C ASN A 136 2.25 6.59 2.44
N GLY A 137 1.54 6.97 3.51
CA GLY A 137 0.09 6.88 3.59
C GLY A 137 -0.63 7.72 2.53
N LEU A 138 -0.16 8.94 2.30
CA LEU A 138 -0.71 9.81 1.25
C LEU A 138 -0.39 9.28 -0.15
N GLY A 139 0.85 8.82 -0.40
CA GLY A 139 1.23 8.21 -1.67
C GLY A 139 0.39 6.98 -2.01
N TYR A 140 0.15 6.13 -1.03
CA TYR A 140 -0.76 4.99 -1.12
C TYR A 140 -2.19 5.44 -1.44
N SER A 141 -2.71 6.46 -0.73
CA SER A 141 -4.08 6.96 -0.88
C SER A 141 -4.36 7.47 -2.29
N ILE A 142 -3.41 8.17 -2.91
CA ILE A 142 -3.57 8.70 -4.27
C ILE A 142 -3.82 7.58 -5.27
N ILE A 143 -3.02 6.52 -5.23
CA ILE A 143 -3.19 5.38 -6.15
C ILE A 143 -4.49 4.65 -5.87
N LEU A 144 -4.83 4.45 -4.59
CA LEU A 144 -6.05 3.75 -4.19
C LEU A 144 -7.32 4.47 -4.67
N ILE A 145 -7.37 5.79 -4.50
CA ILE A 145 -8.47 6.62 -4.97
C ILE A 145 -8.56 6.57 -6.50
N GLY A 146 -7.42 6.62 -7.21
CA GLY A 146 -7.40 6.49 -8.66
C GLY A 146 -7.98 5.17 -9.14
N VAL A 147 -7.57 4.05 -8.55
CA VAL A 147 -8.09 2.71 -8.86
C VAL A 147 -9.59 2.61 -8.54
N ALA A 148 -10.00 3.09 -7.34
CA ALA A 148 -11.40 3.05 -6.92
C ALA A 148 -12.31 3.88 -7.84
N THR A 149 -11.85 5.06 -8.25
CA THR A 149 -12.60 5.92 -9.18
C THR A 149 -12.85 5.23 -10.51
N ILE A 150 -11.82 4.60 -11.09
CA ILE A 150 -11.96 3.86 -12.34
C ILE A 150 -12.92 2.67 -12.17
N ARG A 151 -12.78 1.91 -11.09
CA ARG A 151 -13.61 0.73 -10.83
C ARG A 151 -15.08 1.08 -10.58
N GLU A 152 -15.35 2.10 -9.78
CA GLU A 152 -16.73 2.53 -9.49
C GLU A 152 -17.38 3.16 -10.73
N LEU A 153 -16.63 4.00 -11.47
CA LEU A 153 -17.16 4.65 -12.67
C LEU A 153 -17.50 3.65 -13.79
N PHE A 154 -16.56 2.77 -14.11
CA PHE A 154 -16.76 1.80 -15.22
C PHE A 154 -17.45 0.51 -14.75
N GLY A 155 -17.45 0.19 -13.47
CA GLY A 155 -18.12 -1.00 -12.95
C GLY A 155 -19.60 -0.78 -12.72
N SER A 156 -19.96 0.22 -11.93
CA SER A 156 -21.35 0.51 -11.54
C SER A 156 -21.93 1.75 -12.21
N GLY A 157 -21.13 2.57 -12.91
CA GLY A 157 -21.59 3.84 -13.49
C GLY A 157 -21.93 4.92 -12.46
N THR A 158 -21.61 4.66 -11.18
CA THR A 158 -21.84 5.59 -10.07
C THR A 158 -20.52 6.19 -9.61
N LEU A 159 -20.57 7.33 -8.92
CA LEU A 159 -19.45 7.93 -8.23
C LEU A 159 -19.96 8.51 -6.91
N PHE A 160 -19.42 8.08 -5.78
CA PHE A 160 -19.95 8.40 -4.45
C PHE A 160 -21.44 8.02 -4.25
N GLY A 161 -21.95 7.03 -4.99
CA GLY A 161 -23.37 6.65 -4.95
C GLY A 161 -24.29 7.52 -5.82
N TYR A 162 -23.79 8.53 -6.52
CA TYR A 162 -24.52 9.29 -7.51
C TYR A 162 -24.37 8.66 -8.90
N GLU A 163 -25.47 8.44 -9.61
CA GLU A 163 -25.46 7.91 -10.99
C GLU A 163 -24.93 8.99 -11.94
N ILE A 164 -23.72 8.77 -12.48
CA ILE A 164 -23.13 9.64 -13.51
C ILE A 164 -23.40 9.07 -14.90
N LEU A 165 -23.30 7.75 -15.06
CA LEU A 165 -23.62 7.07 -16.30
C LEU A 165 -25.00 6.40 -16.15
N PRO A 166 -26.04 6.88 -16.88
CA PRO A 166 -27.36 6.27 -16.78
C PRO A 166 -27.30 4.82 -17.26
N LEU A 167 -27.58 3.89 -16.33
CA LEU A 167 -27.63 2.46 -16.63
C LEU A 167 -28.83 2.12 -17.50
N VAL A 168 -28.70 1.06 -18.30
CA VAL A 168 -29.80 0.52 -19.12
C VAL A 168 -31.00 0.12 -18.26
N SER A 169 -30.80 -0.30 -17.01
CA SER A 169 -31.87 -0.59 -16.05
C SER A 169 -32.74 0.63 -15.71
N ASN A 170 -32.21 1.84 -15.83
CA ASN A 170 -32.91 3.11 -15.58
C ASN A 170 -33.20 3.89 -16.88
N GLY A 171 -33.21 3.20 -18.04
CA GLY A 171 -33.49 3.81 -19.33
C GLY A 171 -32.28 4.49 -19.99
N GLY A 172 -31.09 4.27 -19.52
CA GLY A 172 -29.84 4.79 -20.09
C GLY A 172 -29.24 3.88 -21.17
N TRP A 173 -28.06 4.25 -21.65
CA TRP A 173 -27.32 3.55 -22.70
C TRP A 173 -26.11 2.75 -22.19
N TYR A 174 -25.76 2.85 -20.89
CA TYR A 174 -24.58 2.21 -20.32
C TYR A 174 -24.94 0.87 -19.67
N MET A 175 -24.28 -0.21 -20.10
CA MET A 175 -24.29 -1.49 -19.40
C MET A 175 -23.11 -1.58 -18.46
N GLY A 176 -23.40 -1.60 -17.13
CA GLY A 176 -22.36 -1.74 -16.13
C GLY A 176 -21.54 -3.01 -16.33
N ASN A 177 -20.22 -2.85 -16.30
CA ASN A 177 -19.31 -3.99 -16.49
C ASN A 177 -19.00 -4.64 -15.14
N ASN A 178 -19.78 -5.68 -14.77
CA ASN A 178 -19.58 -6.42 -13.53
C ASN A 178 -18.19 -7.07 -13.39
N LEU A 179 -17.46 -7.27 -14.50
CA LEU A 179 -16.09 -7.78 -14.46
C LEU A 179 -15.16 -6.82 -13.72
N LEU A 180 -15.37 -5.49 -13.87
CA LEU A 180 -14.58 -4.48 -13.18
C LEU A 180 -14.86 -4.39 -11.68
N LEU A 181 -15.99 -4.88 -11.21
CA LEU A 181 -16.31 -4.96 -9.78
C LEU A 181 -15.64 -6.16 -9.09
N LEU A 182 -15.19 -7.17 -9.85
CA LEU A 182 -14.45 -8.30 -9.30
C LEU A 182 -13.07 -7.89 -8.80
N PRO A 183 -12.58 -8.49 -7.71
CA PRO A 183 -11.24 -8.19 -7.16
C PRO A 183 -10.10 -8.33 -8.17
N HIS A 184 -10.21 -9.28 -9.10
CA HIS A 184 -9.19 -9.52 -10.15
C HIS A 184 -8.95 -8.32 -11.07
N SER A 185 -9.96 -7.50 -11.31
CA SER A 185 -9.81 -6.30 -12.15
C SER A 185 -8.87 -5.26 -11.54
N SER A 186 -8.79 -5.22 -10.20
CA SER A 186 -7.84 -4.32 -9.52
C SER A 186 -6.39 -4.62 -9.88
N PHE A 187 -6.02 -5.89 -10.04
CA PHE A 187 -4.67 -6.26 -10.47
C PHE A 187 -4.34 -5.69 -11.85
N ILE A 188 -5.28 -5.80 -12.78
CA ILE A 188 -5.12 -5.30 -14.15
C ILE A 188 -4.98 -3.78 -14.13
N ILE A 189 -5.82 -3.08 -13.38
CA ILE A 189 -5.80 -1.62 -13.28
C ILE A 189 -4.52 -1.14 -12.59
N ILE A 190 -4.13 -1.77 -11.46
CA ILE A 190 -2.89 -1.42 -10.76
C ILE A 190 -1.67 -1.71 -11.66
N GLY A 191 -1.64 -2.85 -12.35
CA GLY A 191 -0.60 -3.18 -13.31
C GLY A 191 -0.48 -2.15 -14.44
N LEU A 192 -1.62 -1.68 -14.94
CA LEU A 192 -1.68 -0.62 -15.94
C LEU A 192 -1.16 0.73 -15.40
N PHE A 193 -1.50 1.07 -14.15
CA PHE A 193 -0.95 2.26 -13.48
C PHE A 193 0.56 2.17 -13.30
N ILE A 194 1.06 1.02 -12.83
CA ILE A 194 2.51 0.79 -12.68
C ILE A 194 3.21 0.90 -14.03
N TRP A 195 2.65 0.26 -15.05
CA TRP A 195 3.19 0.32 -16.41
C TRP A 195 3.21 1.75 -16.95
N ALA A 196 2.13 2.51 -16.80
CA ALA A 196 2.05 3.89 -17.22
C ALA A 196 3.10 4.77 -16.51
N ILE A 197 3.21 4.67 -15.18
CA ILE A 197 4.17 5.47 -14.41
C ILE A 197 5.62 5.10 -14.78
N ARG A 198 5.95 3.81 -14.90
CA ARG A 198 7.29 3.35 -15.31
C ARG A 198 7.63 3.74 -16.75
N SER A 199 6.63 3.80 -17.64
CA SER A 199 6.81 4.28 -19.02
C SER A 199 7.14 5.78 -19.06
N TYR A 200 6.56 6.59 -18.18
CA TYR A 200 6.87 8.01 -18.06
C TYR A 200 8.19 8.29 -17.32
N ARG A 201 8.63 7.37 -16.44
CA ARG A 201 9.84 7.53 -15.62
C ARG A 201 10.73 6.29 -15.70
N PRO A 202 11.62 6.21 -16.70
CA PRO A 202 12.52 5.07 -16.87
C PRO A 202 13.50 4.87 -15.71
N ALA A 203 13.71 5.88 -14.87
CA ALA A 203 14.53 5.77 -13.65
C ALA A 203 13.94 4.82 -12.57
N GLN A 204 12.68 4.42 -12.70
CA GLN A 204 12.02 3.45 -11.80
C GLN A 204 12.04 2.02 -12.37
N ILE A 205 12.67 1.79 -13.51
CA ILE A 205 12.87 0.45 -14.06
C ILE A 205 14.02 -0.18 -13.29
N GLU A 206 13.75 -1.29 -12.63
CA GLU A 206 14.79 -2.11 -11.98
C GLU A 206 15.73 -2.64 -13.06
N GLU A 207 17.04 -2.57 -12.82
CA GLU A 207 18.02 -3.23 -13.66
C GLU A 207 17.79 -4.75 -13.58
N ASP A 208 17.93 -5.46 -14.71
CA ASP A 208 17.77 -6.90 -14.77
C ASP A 208 18.76 -7.58 -13.81
N ASP A 209 18.31 -8.00 -12.63
CA ASP A 209 19.11 -8.73 -11.64
C ASP A 209 19.57 -10.10 -12.17
N PHE A 210 19.01 -10.57 -13.27
CA PHE A 210 19.37 -11.80 -13.95
C PHE A 210 20.13 -11.52 -15.25
N VAL A 211 21.34 -11.03 -15.15
CA VAL A 211 22.32 -11.29 -16.21
C VAL A 211 22.61 -12.78 -16.15
N VAL A 212 21.90 -13.56 -16.97
CA VAL A 212 22.27 -14.96 -17.23
C VAL A 212 23.71 -14.90 -17.70
N SER A 213 24.65 -15.18 -16.80
CA SER A 213 26.05 -15.32 -17.16
C SER A 213 26.13 -16.43 -18.19
N LYS A 214 26.28 -16.05 -19.45
CA LYS A 214 26.52 -16.97 -20.57
C LYS A 214 27.83 -17.76 -20.45
N HIS A 215 28.50 -17.69 -19.32
CA HIS A 215 29.73 -18.39 -19.01
C HIS A 215 29.65 -19.09 -17.65
N SER A 216 28.71 -20.00 -17.48
CA SER A 216 28.94 -21.17 -16.66
C SER A 216 29.48 -22.26 -17.59
N THR A 217 30.71 -22.13 -17.98
CA THR A 217 31.55 -23.25 -18.32
C THR A 217 31.58 -24.14 -17.07
N ALA A 218 30.98 -25.31 -17.12
CA ALA A 218 31.03 -26.29 -16.05
C ALA A 218 32.48 -26.40 -15.58
N PRO A 219 32.76 -26.42 -14.26
CA PRO A 219 34.12 -26.61 -13.79
C PRO A 219 34.59 -27.95 -14.35
N ASP A 220 35.71 -27.89 -15.08
CA ASP A 220 36.39 -29.04 -15.66
C ASP A 220 36.81 -30.00 -14.52
N LEU A 221 36.00 -31.02 -14.30
CA LEU A 221 36.21 -32.06 -13.31
C LEU A 221 37.41 -32.99 -13.65
N THR A 222 37.99 -32.83 -14.84
CA THR A 222 39.11 -33.64 -15.30
C THR A 222 40.47 -33.25 -14.68
N LYS A 223 40.57 -32.11 -14.01
CA LYS A 223 41.84 -31.65 -13.39
C LYS A 223 42.04 -32.08 -11.94
N ARG A 224 41.12 -32.84 -11.34
CA ARG A 224 41.24 -33.26 -9.93
C ARG A 224 41.83 -34.64 -9.73
N GLU A 225 42.09 -35.40 -10.80
CA GLU A 225 42.61 -36.77 -10.68
C GLU A 225 44.10 -36.95 -11.04
N LEU A 226 44.86 -35.88 -11.22
CA LEU A 226 46.28 -35.96 -11.59
C LEU A 226 47.27 -35.47 -10.51
N ASN A 227 46.82 -35.30 -9.28
CA ASN A 227 47.71 -35.03 -8.15
C ASN A 227 47.39 -35.96 -6.95
N VAL A 228 47.68 -37.24 -7.12
CA VAL A 228 47.95 -38.19 -6.04
C VAL A 228 49.30 -38.79 -6.27
#